data_a8c20028ea851e597d55d909378b6a4c
#
_entry.id   a8c20028ea851e597d55d909378b6a4c
#
_cell.length_a   1.000
_cell.length_b   1.000
_cell.length_c   1.000
_cell.angle_alpha   90.00
_cell.angle_beta   90.00
_cell.angle_gamma   90.00
#
_symmetry.space_group_name_H-M   'P 1'
#
loop_
_entity.id
_entity.type
_entity.pdbx_description
1 polymer ?
#
loop_
_entity_poly.entity_id
_entity_poly.type
_entity_poly.pdbx_seq_one_letter_code
_entity_poly.pdbx_strand_id
1 'polypeptide(L)'
;MKTVRLTTAAAIVRFLQAQYVRRDGTEHRLISGVCGIFGHGNVTGLGQALEEHGGRKLPFLQAKNEQAMVHTAIAYAKTKQRLGTLACTSSVGPGATNMVTGAATATVNRLPVLLLPGDIFANRRPAPVLQQLEDPGSHDTSVNDCFRPVSRYWDRINRPEQLLTALPEAMRVLADPAETGTVTICLPEDVQAEAFDCPEHFFAKRVYDIDRAVPLPARLREAAALLRKARRPFIIAGGGVHYSDATVALQKFVEATGIPAGVTQAGKGALLESHALGLGAVGVTGTLAANRIATDADVVLCVGTRLSDFTTASKTQFQNPRVRFIAVNVHAADAAKHGALPLVGDARATLAALGRALRGWRAPAAHTKVVAKAKADWEKPWRAMTAPARRSPDQLLYLSEVIGVLNTFTDAASTVVHAAGGIPGDIHKLWRGKSATDYHSEYGYSCMGYEIAGALGVKLAAPDREVYAFLGDGSYLMLHTEIVTAVQEGRKLTVILNDNHAFGCIHNLQRGQGGRSFGNEFRARSRVSGRLDGAYVAVDYAANARSLGATVFTVRTKEELRTALAAAKAEKNTCLIYVPVSPLSVMQGYSWWDVPPAAISGVPTVRLARAAYERARRRQCFHY
;
A
#
# COMPACT_ATOMS: atom_id res chain seq x y z
N MET A 1 28.01 36.57 1.48
CA MET A 1 26.68 35.92 1.53
C MET A 1 26.26 35.93 3.00
N LYS A 2 25.01 36.29 3.31
CA LYS A 2 24.54 36.31 4.69
C LYS A 2 24.36 34.90 5.22
N THR A 3 24.88 34.60 6.40
CA THR A 3 24.84 33.25 7.02
C THR A 3 24.18 33.34 8.41
N VAL A 4 23.68 32.21 8.86
CA VAL A 4 23.20 31.97 10.20
C VAL A 4 23.91 30.76 10.80
N ARG A 5 24.41 30.88 12.01
CA ARG A 5 25.07 29.76 12.68
C ARG A 5 24.03 28.84 13.32
N LEU A 6 24.00 27.59 12.89
CA LEU A 6 23.04 26.58 13.34
C LEU A 6 23.75 25.25 13.49
N THR A 7 23.19 24.37 14.33
CA THR A 7 23.55 22.95 14.29
C THR A 7 23.03 22.30 13.02
N THR A 8 23.67 21.23 12.59
CA THR A 8 23.21 20.40 11.45
C THR A 8 21.74 20.01 11.61
N ALA A 9 21.34 19.53 12.79
CA ALA A 9 19.95 19.16 13.08
C ALA A 9 18.99 20.35 12.99
N ALA A 10 19.35 21.52 13.53
CA ALA A 10 18.53 22.73 13.43
C ALA A 10 18.39 23.22 11.99
N ALA A 11 19.45 23.10 11.18
CA ALA A 11 19.40 23.41 9.76
C ALA A 11 18.43 22.46 9.00
N ILE A 12 18.44 21.16 9.31
CA ILE A 12 17.48 20.19 8.74
C ILE A 12 16.04 20.60 9.06
N VAL A 13 15.72 20.83 10.34
CA VAL A 13 14.35 21.17 10.78
C VAL A 13 13.85 22.45 10.07
N ARG A 14 14.68 23.51 10.05
CA ARG A 14 14.32 24.77 9.38
C ARG A 14 14.16 24.61 7.87
N PHE A 15 15.01 23.79 7.22
CA PHE A 15 14.90 23.52 5.78
C PHE A 15 13.59 22.83 5.45
N LEU A 16 13.22 21.75 6.18
CA LEU A 16 12.03 20.95 5.93
C LEU A 16 10.73 21.76 6.05
N GLN A 17 10.70 22.78 6.90
CA GLN A 17 9.53 23.65 7.06
C GLN A 17 9.20 24.51 5.83
N ALA A 18 10.16 24.70 4.93
CA ALA A 18 10.05 25.61 3.78
C ALA A 18 9.89 24.88 2.43
N GLN A 19 9.62 23.58 2.43
CA GLN A 19 9.51 22.75 1.23
C GLN A 19 8.06 22.52 0.83
N TYR A 20 7.73 22.81 -0.43
CA TYR A 20 6.39 22.70 -0.99
C TYR A 20 6.42 22.02 -2.36
N VAL A 21 5.34 21.36 -2.72
CA VAL A 21 5.04 20.93 -4.10
C VAL A 21 3.86 21.72 -4.63
N ARG A 22 3.81 21.93 -5.95
CA ARG A 22 2.68 22.58 -6.61
C ARG A 22 2.16 21.70 -7.74
N ARG A 23 0.86 21.45 -7.76
CA ARG A 23 0.17 20.75 -8.85
C ARG A 23 -1.10 21.47 -9.20
N ASP A 24 -1.35 21.70 -10.51
CA ASP A 24 -2.52 22.42 -11.02
C ASP A 24 -2.73 23.80 -10.34
N GLY A 25 -1.63 24.52 -10.04
CA GLY A 25 -1.66 25.83 -9.40
C GLY A 25 -1.84 25.81 -7.86
N THR A 26 -2.10 24.66 -7.26
CA THR A 26 -2.28 24.53 -5.81
C THR A 26 -1.00 24.05 -5.13
N GLU A 27 -0.56 24.79 -4.10
CA GLU A 27 0.62 24.45 -3.30
C GLU A 27 0.25 23.57 -2.12
N HIS A 28 1.10 22.58 -1.85
CA HIS A 28 1.00 21.68 -0.70
C HIS A 28 2.35 21.61 0.02
N ARG A 29 2.32 21.55 1.35
CA ARG A 29 3.53 21.33 2.12
C ARG A 29 4.04 19.90 1.86
N LEU A 30 5.32 19.76 1.45
CA LEU A 30 5.90 18.45 1.15
C LEU A 30 6.14 17.63 2.42
N ILE A 31 6.78 18.22 3.44
CA ILE A 31 7.01 17.55 4.74
C ILE A 31 6.06 18.15 5.77
N SER A 32 5.08 17.36 6.19
CA SER A 32 3.98 17.82 7.05
C SER A 32 4.19 17.58 8.54
N GLY A 33 5.21 16.81 8.92
CA GLY A 33 5.55 16.47 10.30
C GLY A 33 6.68 15.46 10.36
N VAL A 34 7.11 15.13 11.57
CA VAL A 34 8.14 14.14 11.86
C VAL A 34 7.58 13.10 12.81
N CYS A 35 7.62 11.83 12.44
CA CYS A 35 7.43 10.71 13.34
C CYS A 35 8.78 10.27 13.89
N GLY A 36 8.87 9.90 15.17
CA GLY A 36 10.16 9.51 15.70
C GLY A 36 10.11 8.70 16.98
N ILE A 37 11.20 7.96 17.17
CA ILE A 37 11.56 7.34 18.44
C ILE A 37 12.98 7.78 18.73
N PHE A 38 13.15 8.47 19.86
CA PHE A 38 14.46 8.97 20.27
C PHE A 38 15.26 7.90 21.02
N GLY A 39 16.55 7.92 20.79
CA GLY A 39 17.57 7.25 21.58
C GLY A 39 18.82 8.14 21.58
N HIS A 40 19.96 7.63 22.09
CA HIS A 40 21.18 8.43 22.17
C HIS A 40 21.65 8.94 20.80
N GLY A 41 21.35 8.22 19.71
CA GLY A 41 21.79 8.57 18.37
C GLY A 41 21.06 9.74 17.71
N ASN A 42 19.98 10.29 18.31
CA ASN A 42 19.24 11.39 17.71
C ASN A 42 18.57 12.35 18.72
N VAL A 43 18.54 12.03 20.03
CA VAL A 43 17.80 12.84 21.02
C VAL A 43 18.42 14.21 21.22
N THR A 44 19.74 14.32 21.29
CA THR A 44 20.48 15.59 21.50
C THR A 44 20.72 16.35 20.19
N GLY A 45 20.55 15.70 19.05
CA GLY A 45 20.59 16.31 17.72
C GLY A 45 19.19 16.71 17.24
N LEU A 46 18.54 15.82 16.47
CA LEU A 46 17.21 16.09 15.92
C LEU A 46 16.15 16.32 16.98
N GLY A 47 16.20 15.61 18.12
CA GLY A 47 15.25 15.79 19.21
C GLY A 47 15.26 17.22 19.74
N GLN A 48 16.44 17.76 20.09
CA GLN A 48 16.61 19.13 20.53
C GLN A 48 16.19 20.15 19.47
N ALA A 49 16.58 19.90 18.20
CA ALA A 49 16.22 20.78 17.10
C ALA A 49 14.70 20.83 16.83
N LEU A 50 13.99 19.72 16.99
CA LEU A 50 12.53 19.66 16.86
C LEU A 50 11.83 20.38 18.01
N GLU A 51 12.34 20.28 19.24
CA GLU A 51 11.82 21.02 20.37
C GLU A 51 11.93 22.54 20.16
N GLU A 52 13.09 23.03 19.74
CA GLU A 52 13.36 24.48 19.60
C GLU A 52 12.70 25.08 18.34
N HIS A 53 12.67 24.35 17.25
CA HIS A 53 12.33 24.90 15.93
C HIS A 53 11.12 24.25 15.26
N GLY A 54 10.67 23.07 15.69
CA GLY A 54 9.59 22.32 15.05
C GLY A 54 8.23 23.00 15.17
N GLY A 55 7.68 23.00 16.37
CA GLY A 55 6.39 23.59 16.71
C GLY A 55 5.25 23.16 15.78
N ARG A 56 4.30 24.08 15.53
CA ARG A 56 3.15 23.82 14.65
C ARG A 56 3.53 23.70 13.17
N LYS A 57 4.70 24.18 12.77
CA LYS A 57 5.15 24.12 11.38
C LYS A 57 5.68 22.75 10.98
N LEU A 58 6.23 22.02 11.94
CA LEU A 58 6.73 20.65 11.74
C LEU A 58 6.44 19.84 13.01
N PRO A 59 5.20 19.43 13.25
CA PRO A 59 4.80 18.72 14.46
C PRO A 59 5.52 17.39 14.59
N PHE A 60 5.86 17.02 15.82
CA PHE A 60 6.45 15.73 16.15
C PHE A 60 5.39 14.76 16.64
N LEU A 61 5.40 13.53 16.14
CA LEU A 61 4.57 12.41 16.58
C LEU A 61 5.47 11.32 17.16
N GLN A 62 5.23 10.97 18.42
CA GLN A 62 5.95 9.88 19.07
C GLN A 62 5.34 8.53 18.69
N ALA A 63 6.04 7.75 17.89
CA ALA A 63 5.67 6.38 17.55
C ALA A 63 6.04 5.37 18.66
N LYS A 64 5.58 4.13 18.52
CA LYS A 64 5.90 3.03 19.43
C LYS A 64 6.72 1.93 18.76
N ASN A 65 6.84 1.99 17.43
CA ASN A 65 7.64 1.07 16.63
C ASN A 65 8.13 1.78 15.36
N GLU A 66 9.40 1.62 15.00
CA GLU A 66 10.01 2.34 13.87
C GLU A 66 9.49 1.85 12.51
N GLN A 67 9.20 0.58 12.33
CA GLN A 67 8.52 0.08 11.13
C GLN A 67 7.14 0.71 11.00
N ALA A 68 6.38 0.78 12.09
CA ALA A 68 5.04 1.32 12.13
C ALA A 68 5.00 2.82 11.79
N MET A 69 5.96 3.63 12.27
CA MET A 69 5.99 5.05 11.92
C MET A 69 6.23 5.26 10.42
N VAL A 70 7.04 4.41 9.78
CA VAL A 70 7.22 4.47 8.32
C VAL A 70 5.93 4.07 7.60
N HIS A 71 5.19 3.06 8.09
CA HIS A 71 3.87 2.70 7.55
C HIS A 71 2.86 3.85 7.68
N THR A 72 2.89 4.58 8.80
CA THR A 72 2.08 5.79 9.01
C THR A 72 2.42 6.86 7.96
N ALA A 73 3.70 7.11 7.72
CA ALA A 73 4.16 8.06 6.69
C ALA A 73 3.75 7.64 5.27
N ILE A 74 3.85 6.34 4.94
CA ILE A 74 3.41 5.77 3.66
C ILE A 74 1.91 6.01 3.43
N ALA A 75 1.09 5.71 4.44
CA ALA A 75 -0.36 5.88 4.34
C ALA A 75 -0.75 7.36 4.23
N TYR A 76 -0.05 8.23 4.97
CA TYR A 76 -0.19 9.68 4.85
C TYR A 76 0.09 10.15 3.42
N ALA A 77 1.24 9.78 2.86
CA ALA A 77 1.66 10.16 1.51
C ALA A 77 0.70 9.63 0.43
N LYS A 78 0.22 8.40 0.57
CA LYS A 78 -0.78 7.82 -0.33
C LYS A 78 -2.09 8.58 -0.29
N THR A 79 -2.59 8.91 0.90
CA THR A 79 -3.83 9.66 1.11
C THR A 79 -3.72 11.08 0.56
N LYS A 80 -2.54 11.72 0.68
CA LYS A 80 -2.22 13.02 0.06
C LYS A 80 -1.87 12.93 -1.42
N GLN A 81 -2.09 11.79 -2.09
CA GLN A 81 -1.79 11.59 -3.51
C GLN A 81 -0.35 11.96 -3.88
N ARG A 82 0.62 11.69 -2.99
CA ARG A 82 2.06 12.02 -3.08
C ARG A 82 2.38 13.52 -2.99
N LEU A 83 1.41 14.38 -2.67
CA LEU A 83 1.58 15.83 -2.54
C LEU A 83 2.03 16.26 -1.14
N GLY A 84 2.31 15.32 -0.27
CA GLY A 84 2.80 15.56 1.08
C GLY A 84 3.15 14.24 1.76
N THR A 85 4.13 14.29 2.66
CA THR A 85 4.60 13.12 3.42
C THR A 85 5.02 13.51 4.83
N LEU A 86 5.45 12.52 5.60
CA LEU A 86 6.08 12.68 6.90
C LEU A 86 7.56 12.27 6.79
N ALA A 87 8.41 12.89 7.60
CA ALA A 87 9.75 12.38 7.87
C ALA A 87 9.70 11.38 9.04
N CYS A 88 10.63 10.43 9.09
CA CYS A 88 10.76 9.46 10.17
C CYS A 88 12.18 9.49 10.70
N THR A 89 12.36 9.62 12.02
CA THR A 89 13.68 9.58 12.66
C THR A 89 13.75 8.48 13.71
N SER A 90 14.88 7.82 13.80
CA SER A 90 15.16 6.80 14.80
C SER A 90 16.55 6.97 15.36
N SER A 91 16.80 6.29 16.49
CA SER A 91 18.15 6.14 17.02
C SER A 91 19.04 5.34 16.05
N VAL A 92 20.29 5.16 16.41
CA VAL A 92 21.27 4.33 15.70
C VAL A 92 20.94 2.83 15.82
N GLY A 93 21.55 2.01 15.00
CA GLY A 93 21.55 0.56 15.11
C GLY A 93 20.16 -0.07 14.99
N PRO A 94 19.62 -0.72 16.03
CA PRO A 94 18.36 -1.48 15.95
C PRO A 94 17.16 -0.56 15.64
N GLY A 95 17.12 0.67 16.13
CA GLY A 95 16.08 1.62 15.78
C GLY A 95 16.08 1.96 14.28
N ALA A 96 17.26 2.17 13.71
CA ALA A 96 17.41 2.40 12.28
C ALA A 96 17.01 1.15 11.46
N THR A 97 17.57 -0.01 11.77
CA THR A 97 17.28 -1.24 10.99
C THR A 97 15.82 -1.66 11.06
N ASN A 98 15.10 -1.34 12.13
CA ASN A 98 13.68 -1.61 12.25
C ASN A 98 12.82 -0.82 11.22
N MET A 99 13.35 0.25 10.61
CA MET A 99 12.67 0.98 9.53
C MET A 99 12.81 0.32 8.14
N VAL A 100 13.72 -0.64 7.95
CA VAL A 100 14.09 -1.15 6.59
C VAL A 100 12.89 -1.76 5.87
N THR A 101 12.05 -2.53 6.55
CA THR A 101 10.82 -3.09 5.96
C THR A 101 9.88 -1.97 5.50
N GLY A 102 9.72 -0.93 6.30
CA GLY A 102 8.94 0.25 5.92
C GLY A 102 9.54 0.99 4.72
N ALA A 103 10.87 1.15 4.67
CA ALA A 103 11.57 1.73 3.53
C ALA A 103 11.31 0.96 2.23
N ALA A 104 11.45 -0.37 2.26
CA ALA A 104 11.14 -1.23 1.13
C ALA A 104 9.67 -1.09 0.69
N THR A 105 8.74 -1.04 1.66
CA THR A 105 7.31 -0.85 1.40
C THR A 105 7.04 0.47 0.66
N ALA A 106 7.65 1.58 1.09
CA ALA A 106 7.52 2.88 0.43
C ALA A 106 8.09 2.86 -1.00
N THR A 107 9.27 2.30 -1.18
CA THR A 107 9.95 2.23 -2.48
C THR A 107 9.22 1.35 -3.48
N VAL A 108 8.74 0.17 -3.07
CA VAL A 108 7.95 -0.73 -3.92
C VAL A 108 6.64 -0.07 -4.35
N ASN A 109 5.99 0.68 -3.46
CA ASN A 109 4.75 1.38 -3.76
C ASN A 109 4.95 2.77 -4.40
N ARG A 110 6.21 3.22 -4.54
CA ARG A 110 6.57 4.56 -5.05
C ARG A 110 5.85 5.67 -4.30
N LEU A 111 5.96 5.63 -2.99
CA LEU A 111 5.39 6.63 -2.09
C LEU A 111 6.52 7.41 -1.41
N PRO A 112 6.48 8.74 -1.43
CA PRO A 112 7.52 9.56 -0.82
C PRO A 112 7.54 9.36 0.70
N VAL A 113 8.72 9.02 1.24
CA VAL A 113 8.99 9.00 2.69
C VAL A 113 10.44 9.42 2.91
N LEU A 114 10.65 10.35 3.84
CA LEU A 114 11.99 10.78 4.25
C LEU A 114 12.40 10.06 5.53
N LEU A 115 13.51 9.33 5.50
CA LEU A 115 14.09 8.68 6.66
C LEU A 115 15.35 9.44 7.10
N LEU A 116 15.44 9.71 8.41
CA LEU A 116 16.52 10.43 9.07
C LEU A 116 17.07 9.58 10.24
N PRO A 117 17.65 8.39 9.97
CA PRO A 117 18.23 7.56 11.02
C PRO A 117 19.49 8.18 11.57
N GLY A 118 19.72 8.03 12.89
CA GLY A 118 21.02 8.24 13.50
C GLY A 118 22.05 7.26 12.90
N ASP A 119 23.34 7.64 12.88
CA ASP A 119 24.43 6.85 12.34
C ASP A 119 25.67 6.89 13.24
N ILE A 120 26.68 6.10 12.90
CA ILE A 120 27.97 6.08 13.62
C ILE A 120 28.60 7.48 13.66
N PHE A 121 29.48 7.69 14.65
CA PHE A 121 30.25 8.93 14.73
C PHE A 121 31.17 9.11 13.52
N ALA A 122 31.03 10.22 12.78
CA ALA A 122 31.87 10.53 11.65
C ALA A 122 33.34 10.73 12.04
N ASN A 123 33.62 11.27 13.26
CA ASN A 123 34.95 11.49 13.79
C ASN A 123 35.63 10.21 14.31
N ARG A 124 34.91 9.11 14.47
CA ARG A 124 35.38 7.77 14.93
C ARG A 124 36.03 7.73 16.32
N ARG A 125 35.98 8.80 17.12
CA ARG A 125 36.62 8.85 18.45
C ARG A 125 36.11 7.79 19.42
N PRO A 126 34.79 7.52 19.53
CA PRO A 126 34.24 6.53 20.47
C PRO A 126 34.18 5.12 19.88
N ALA A 127 34.80 4.84 18.74
CA ALA A 127 34.72 3.51 18.14
C ALA A 127 35.36 2.43 19.03
N PRO A 128 34.73 1.23 19.17
CA PRO A 128 33.45 0.82 18.56
C PRO A 128 32.24 1.45 19.24
N VAL A 129 31.29 1.92 18.44
CA VAL A 129 30.11 2.66 18.91
C VAL A 129 29.03 1.68 19.38
N LEU A 130 28.34 2.00 20.49
CA LEU A 130 27.19 1.24 20.97
C LEU A 130 26.11 1.12 19.87
N GLN A 131 25.53 -0.09 19.76
CA GLN A 131 24.46 -0.40 18.79
C GLN A 131 24.89 -0.27 17.30
N GLN A 132 26.17 -0.41 17.00
CA GLN A 132 26.71 -0.40 15.64
C GLN A 132 27.42 -1.71 15.32
N LEU A 133 27.68 -1.92 14.03
CA LEU A 133 28.49 -3.05 13.57
C LEU A 133 29.96 -2.76 13.85
N GLU A 134 30.70 -3.79 14.29
CA GLU A 134 32.15 -3.79 14.28
C GLU A 134 32.62 -4.53 13.03
N ASP A 135 32.88 -3.79 11.95
CA ASP A 135 33.41 -4.37 10.73
C ASP A 135 34.94 -4.17 10.68
N PRO A 136 35.72 -5.25 10.88
CA PRO A 136 37.19 -5.14 10.85
C PRO A 136 37.73 -4.80 9.47
N GLY A 137 36.93 -4.98 8.42
CA GLY A 137 37.30 -4.69 7.02
C GLY A 137 37.09 -3.24 6.63
N SER A 138 36.20 -2.51 7.31
CA SER A 138 35.87 -1.11 6.97
C SER A 138 35.25 -0.35 8.13
N HIS A 139 35.91 0.71 8.55
CA HIS A 139 35.35 1.64 9.54
C HIS A 139 34.23 2.55 8.99
N ASP A 140 33.95 2.53 7.70
CA ASP A 140 32.86 3.30 7.08
C ASP A 140 31.56 2.50 6.97
N THR A 141 31.61 1.18 7.18
CA THR A 141 30.40 0.34 7.18
C THR A 141 29.58 0.58 8.43
N SER A 142 28.31 0.91 8.26
CA SER A 142 27.33 1.00 9.34
C SER A 142 26.08 0.20 9.00
N VAL A 143 25.22 -0.05 9.99
CA VAL A 143 23.93 -0.72 9.74
C VAL A 143 23.07 0.04 8.72
N ASN A 144 23.26 1.36 8.59
CA ASN A 144 22.46 2.19 7.68
C ASN A 144 22.78 1.94 6.19
N ASP A 145 23.87 1.23 5.88
CA ASP A 145 24.14 0.78 4.50
C ASP A 145 23.06 -0.20 3.99
N CYS A 146 22.32 -0.88 4.88
CA CYS A 146 21.19 -1.72 4.52
C CYS A 146 20.02 -0.97 3.86
N PHE A 147 19.95 0.37 4.00
CA PHE A 147 18.95 1.19 3.32
C PHE A 147 19.27 1.43 1.83
N ARG A 148 20.51 1.25 1.37
CA ARG A 148 20.89 1.51 -0.03
C ARG A 148 20.01 0.80 -1.06
N PRO A 149 19.77 -0.52 -0.97
CA PRO A 149 18.93 -1.23 -1.94
C PRO A 149 17.43 -0.91 -1.84
N VAL A 150 16.98 -0.33 -0.75
CA VAL A 150 15.56 -0.01 -0.51
C VAL A 150 15.24 1.48 -0.61
N SER A 151 16.23 2.33 -0.89
CA SER A 151 16.07 3.78 -1.07
C SER A 151 16.19 4.18 -2.54
N ARG A 152 15.49 5.25 -2.92
CA ARG A 152 15.63 5.94 -4.21
C ARG A 152 16.77 6.95 -4.22
N TYR A 153 17.01 7.54 -3.05
CA TYR A 153 18.19 8.34 -2.79
C TYR A 153 18.68 8.02 -1.38
N TRP A 154 19.98 7.86 -1.23
CA TRP A 154 20.63 7.56 0.03
C TRP A 154 21.90 8.39 0.16
N ASP A 155 22.10 9.02 1.31
CA ASP A 155 23.31 9.75 1.63
C ASP A 155 23.64 9.64 3.12
N ARG A 156 24.93 9.88 3.48
CA ARG A 156 25.43 9.98 4.85
C ARG A 156 26.10 11.33 5.02
N ILE A 157 25.62 12.10 5.98
CA ILE A 157 26.09 13.47 6.26
C ILE A 157 27.26 13.42 7.21
N ASN A 158 28.47 13.21 6.69
CA ASN A 158 29.68 13.17 7.50
C ASN A 158 30.21 14.58 7.84
N ARG A 159 29.70 15.62 7.21
CA ARG A 159 30.00 17.03 7.46
C ARG A 159 28.76 17.89 7.28
N PRO A 160 28.55 18.92 8.13
CA PRO A 160 27.35 19.77 8.08
C PRO A 160 27.06 20.37 6.70
N GLU A 161 28.11 20.77 5.97
CA GLU A 161 27.98 21.45 4.67
C GLU A 161 27.38 20.55 3.58
N GLN A 162 27.45 19.23 3.72
CA GLN A 162 26.83 18.27 2.79
C GLN A 162 25.31 18.41 2.72
N LEU A 163 24.66 18.97 3.76
CA LEU A 163 23.23 19.26 3.72
C LEU A 163 22.83 20.17 2.56
N LEU A 164 23.71 21.08 2.15
CA LEU A 164 23.43 22.08 1.10
C LEU A 164 23.18 21.43 -0.26
N THR A 165 23.64 20.21 -0.47
CA THR A 165 23.40 19.40 -1.68
C THR A 165 22.44 18.25 -1.43
N ALA A 166 22.59 17.52 -0.32
CA ALA A 166 21.80 16.32 -0.02
C ALA A 166 20.32 16.61 0.18
N LEU A 167 19.96 17.66 0.93
CA LEU A 167 18.54 17.95 1.19
C LEU A 167 17.78 18.44 -0.03
N PRO A 168 18.29 19.35 -0.90
CA PRO A 168 17.63 19.67 -2.17
C PRO A 168 17.43 18.46 -3.07
N GLU A 169 18.42 17.56 -3.18
CA GLU A 169 18.30 16.33 -3.96
C GLU A 169 17.27 15.37 -3.37
N ALA A 170 17.24 15.23 -2.04
CA ALA A 170 16.21 14.48 -1.34
C ALA A 170 14.79 14.97 -1.70
N MET A 171 14.57 16.28 -1.67
CA MET A 171 13.27 16.86 -2.02
C MET A 171 12.92 16.68 -3.49
N ARG A 172 13.90 16.79 -4.40
CA ARG A 172 13.70 16.51 -5.83
C ARG A 172 13.16 15.09 -6.04
N VAL A 173 13.80 14.09 -5.43
CA VAL A 173 13.39 12.69 -5.54
C VAL A 173 12.00 12.46 -4.91
N LEU A 174 11.74 13.04 -3.74
CA LEU A 174 10.43 12.89 -3.08
C LEU A 174 9.28 13.52 -3.89
N ALA A 175 9.55 14.62 -4.61
CA ALA A 175 8.55 15.33 -5.41
C ALA A 175 8.33 14.72 -6.80
N ASP A 176 9.27 13.91 -7.32
CA ASP A 176 9.20 13.36 -8.68
C ASP A 176 8.17 12.23 -8.79
N PRO A 177 7.18 12.31 -9.70
CA PRO A 177 6.13 11.28 -9.82
C PRO A 177 6.64 9.91 -10.29
N ALA A 178 7.76 9.87 -11.01
CA ALA A 178 8.34 8.65 -11.60
C ALA A 178 9.38 8.00 -10.68
N GLU A 179 10.23 8.82 -10.03
CA GLU A 179 11.38 8.36 -9.25
C GLU A 179 11.10 8.22 -7.76
N THR A 180 10.01 8.80 -7.26
CA THR A 180 9.70 8.83 -5.81
C THR A 180 9.66 7.45 -5.14
N GLY A 181 10.00 7.45 -3.89
CA GLY A 181 10.05 6.32 -2.96
C GLY A 181 10.69 6.77 -1.65
N THR A 182 11.34 5.86 -0.96
CA THR A 182 12.12 6.19 0.24
C THR A 182 13.35 7.00 -0.12
N VAL A 183 13.56 8.06 0.63
CA VAL A 183 14.82 8.82 0.68
C VAL A 183 15.41 8.64 2.08
N THR A 184 16.66 8.23 2.18
CA THR A 184 17.35 8.03 3.46
C THR A 184 18.55 8.97 3.55
N ILE A 185 18.57 9.81 4.57
CA ILE A 185 19.68 10.68 4.94
C ILE A 185 20.19 10.26 6.32
N CYS A 186 21.30 9.56 6.34
CA CYS A 186 21.91 9.05 7.56
C CYS A 186 22.66 10.18 8.28
N LEU A 187 22.44 10.30 9.58
CA LEU A 187 22.89 11.42 10.40
C LEU A 187 23.82 10.92 11.53
N PRO A 188 25.16 10.95 11.35
CA PRO A 188 26.10 10.64 12.41
C PRO A 188 25.83 11.46 13.68
N GLU A 189 25.96 10.82 14.84
CA GLU A 189 25.60 11.40 16.13
C GLU A 189 26.32 12.71 16.42
N ASP A 190 27.63 12.75 16.19
CA ASP A 190 28.47 13.95 16.37
C ASP A 190 28.09 15.06 15.39
N VAL A 191 27.88 14.72 14.12
CA VAL A 191 27.57 15.72 13.08
C VAL A 191 26.21 16.38 13.30
N GLN A 192 25.23 15.70 13.86
CA GLN A 192 23.94 16.32 14.21
C GLN A 192 24.10 17.55 15.12
N ALA A 193 25.04 17.48 16.06
CA ALA A 193 25.32 18.53 17.03
C ALA A 193 26.34 19.58 16.55
N GLU A 194 27.10 19.30 15.47
CA GLU A 194 28.06 20.25 14.90
C GLU A 194 27.36 21.49 14.36
N ALA A 195 27.92 22.66 14.67
CA ALA A 195 27.43 23.96 14.20
C ALA A 195 28.26 24.45 13.01
N PHE A 196 27.58 25.00 12.02
CA PHE A 196 28.19 25.61 10.84
C PHE A 196 27.49 26.92 10.43
N ASP A 197 28.14 27.70 9.59
CA ASP A 197 27.60 28.96 9.09
C ASP A 197 26.79 28.69 7.82
N CYS A 198 25.49 28.41 8.01
CA CYS A 198 24.58 28.05 6.94
C CYS A 198 24.12 29.29 6.16
N PRO A 199 24.13 29.30 4.82
CA PRO A 199 23.58 30.40 4.03
C PRO A 199 22.09 30.65 4.33
N GLU A 200 21.69 31.87 4.65
CA GLU A 200 20.30 32.19 5.00
C GLU A 200 19.30 31.82 3.90
N HIS A 201 19.68 31.99 2.61
CA HIS A 201 18.82 31.66 1.49
C HIS A 201 18.55 30.15 1.36
N PHE A 202 19.31 29.28 2.06
CA PHE A 202 19.05 27.85 2.14
C PHE A 202 17.66 27.53 2.75
N PHE A 203 17.17 28.40 3.61
CA PHE A 203 15.88 28.29 4.29
C PHE A 203 14.74 29.02 3.57
N ALA A 204 15.00 29.58 2.38
CA ALA A 204 13.96 30.21 1.59
C ALA A 204 12.91 29.15 1.15
N LYS A 205 11.66 29.60 1.06
CA LYS A 205 10.57 28.76 0.52
C LYS A 205 10.95 28.25 -0.86
N ARG A 206 10.83 26.92 -1.04
CA ARG A 206 11.00 26.24 -2.34
C ARG A 206 9.72 25.53 -2.73
N VAL A 207 9.36 25.63 -4.01
CA VAL A 207 8.19 24.99 -4.58
C VAL A 207 8.64 24.13 -5.74
N TYR A 208 8.38 22.83 -5.66
CA TYR A 208 8.67 21.86 -6.72
C TYR A 208 7.39 21.65 -7.54
N ASP A 209 7.44 22.03 -8.81
CA ASP A 209 6.31 21.89 -9.72
C ASP A 209 6.16 20.45 -10.18
N ILE A 210 4.95 19.91 -10.08
CA ILE A 210 4.58 18.58 -10.58
C ILE A 210 3.78 18.77 -11.86
N ASP A 211 4.52 18.78 -12.98
CA ASP A 211 3.93 18.94 -14.30
C ASP A 211 3.23 17.68 -14.79
N ARG A 212 2.19 17.87 -15.60
CA ARG A 212 1.46 16.78 -16.25
C ARG A 212 2.04 16.48 -17.61
N ALA A 213 3.04 15.61 -17.68
CA ALA A 213 3.64 15.17 -18.93
C ALA A 213 2.61 14.56 -19.88
N VAL A 214 2.68 14.91 -21.17
CA VAL A 214 1.82 14.37 -22.23
C VAL A 214 2.69 13.51 -23.17
N PRO A 215 2.23 12.30 -23.55
CA PRO A 215 2.97 11.47 -24.49
C PRO A 215 3.13 12.13 -25.87
N LEU A 216 4.16 11.71 -26.59
CA LEU A 216 4.43 12.18 -27.94
C LEU A 216 3.18 12.04 -28.84
N PRO A 217 2.82 13.05 -29.66
CA PRO A 217 1.64 12.99 -30.53
C PRO A 217 1.61 11.78 -31.47
N ALA A 218 2.75 11.33 -31.95
CA ALA A 218 2.86 10.14 -32.78
C ALA A 218 2.40 8.87 -32.04
N ARG A 219 2.84 8.70 -30.77
CA ARG A 219 2.42 7.57 -29.93
C ARG A 219 0.93 7.62 -29.59
N LEU A 220 0.37 8.81 -29.35
CA LEU A 220 -1.06 8.97 -29.14
C LEU A 220 -1.88 8.57 -30.38
N ARG A 221 -1.42 8.94 -31.60
CA ARG A 221 -2.07 8.52 -32.85
C ARG A 221 -2.02 7.01 -33.04
N GLU A 222 -0.88 6.37 -32.77
CA GLU A 222 -0.69 4.92 -32.85
C GLU A 222 -1.64 4.19 -31.86
N ALA A 223 -1.71 4.66 -30.61
CA ALA A 223 -2.60 4.12 -29.60
C ALA A 223 -4.10 4.26 -30.01
N ALA A 224 -4.48 5.41 -30.52
CA ALA A 224 -5.83 5.65 -30.99
C ALA A 224 -6.17 4.74 -32.21
N ALA A 225 -5.23 4.50 -33.12
CA ALA A 225 -5.42 3.60 -34.25
C ALA A 225 -5.59 2.14 -33.79
N LEU A 226 -4.83 1.68 -32.78
CA LEU A 226 -5.01 0.36 -32.19
C LEU A 226 -6.39 0.21 -31.53
N LEU A 227 -6.81 1.19 -30.73
CA LEU A 227 -8.12 1.17 -30.06
C LEU A 227 -9.27 1.19 -31.06
N ARG A 228 -9.18 1.95 -32.17
CA ARG A 228 -10.21 1.96 -33.21
C ARG A 228 -10.40 0.63 -33.91
N LYS A 229 -9.37 -0.21 -33.97
CA LYS A 229 -9.41 -1.56 -34.56
C LYS A 229 -9.86 -2.62 -33.56
N ALA A 230 -9.90 -2.29 -32.26
CA ALA A 230 -10.22 -3.23 -31.19
C ALA A 230 -11.68 -3.71 -31.28
N ARG A 231 -11.87 -5.00 -31.13
CA ARG A 231 -13.20 -5.63 -31.03
C ARG A 231 -13.60 -5.91 -29.58
N ARG A 232 -12.62 -6.12 -28.70
CA ARG A 232 -12.81 -6.44 -27.28
C ARG A 232 -11.82 -5.62 -26.42
N PRO A 233 -11.90 -4.28 -26.48
CA PRO A 233 -11.00 -3.45 -25.70
C PRO A 233 -11.33 -3.54 -24.20
N PHE A 234 -10.30 -3.44 -23.37
CA PHE A 234 -10.43 -3.45 -21.91
C PHE A 234 -9.46 -2.47 -21.27
N ILE A 235 -9.89 -1.76 -20.21
CA ILE A 235 -9.03 -0.88 -19.41
C ILE A 235 -8.66 -1.57 -18.12
N ILE A 236 -7.38 -1.46 -17.72
CA ILE A 236 -6.91 -1.79 -16.37
C ILE A 236 -6.42 -0.52 -15.71
N ALA A 237 -7.16 -0.04 -14.70
CA ALA A 237 -6.81 1.13 -13.93
C ALA A 237 -6.02 0.76 -12.68
N GLY A 238 -4.85 1.37 -12.51
CA GLY A 238 -3.98 1.20 -11.34
C GLY A 238 -3.90 2.44 -10.47
N GLY A 239 -3.01 2.41 -9.47
CA GLY A 239 -2.81 3.49 -8.50
C GLY A 239 -2.40 4.84 -9.11
N GLY A 240 -1.77 4.83 -10.29
CA GLY A 240 -1.44 6.07 -11.01
C GLY A 240 -2.65 6.93 -11.39
N VAL A 241 -3.85 6.32 -11.48
CA VAL A 241 -5.09 7.08 -11.69
C VAL A 241 -5.39 7.97 -10.48
N HIS A 242 -5.23 7.43 -9.25
CA HIS A 242 -5.41 8.21 -8.02
C HIS A 242 -4.33 9.28 -7.86
N TYR A 243 -3.05 8.93 -8.06
CA TYR A 243 -1.94 9.86 -7.88
C TYR A 243 -1.93 10.99 -8.91
N SER A 244 -2.55 10.77 -10.07
CA SER A 244 -2.74 11.78 -11.11
C SER A 244 -4.06 12.57 -10.97
N ASP A 245 -4.87 12.31 -9.93
CA ASP A 245 -6.22 12.86 -9.81
C ASP A 245 -7.05 12.66 -11.09
N ALA A 246 -6.99 11.44 -11.64
CA ALA A 246 -7.55 11.11 -12.96
C ALA A 246 -8.86 10.31 -12.91
N THR A 247 -9.48 10.13 -11.74
CA THR A 247 -10.71 9.31 -11.61
C THR A 247 -11.85 9.83 -12.46
N VAL A 248 -12.10 11.15 -12.42
CA VAL A 248 -13.12 11.81 -13.26
C VAL A 248 -12.76 11.75 -14.75
N ALA A 249 -11.47 11.89 -15.09
CA ALA A 249 -11.01 11.79 -16.48
C ALA A 249 -11.17 10.35 -17.01
N LEU A 250 -10.90 9.34 -16.18
CA LEU A 250 -11.11 7.93 -16.51
C LEU A 250 -12.61 7.65 -16.74
N GLN A 251 -13.48 8.10 -15.83
CA GLN A 251 -14.92 7.92 -15.98
C GLN A 251 -15.43 8.54 -17.29
N LYS A 252 -15.09 9.80 -17.57
CA LYS A 252 -15.44 10.47 -18.83
C LYS A 252 -14.92 9.73 -20.07
N PHE A 253 -13.70 9.21 -19.99
CA PHE A 253 -13.11 8.42 -21.09
C PHE A 253 -13.86 7.10 -21.31
N VAL A 254 -14.20 6.37 -20.24
CA VAL A 254 -15.01 5.14 -20.27
C VAL A 254 -16.41 5.41 -20.86
N GLU A 255 -17.07 6.47 -20.42
CA GLU A 255 -18.41 6.87 -20.91
C GLU A 255 -18.40 7.25 -22.39
N ALA A 256 -17.39 8.00 -22.83
CA ALA A 256 -17.24 8.42 -24.22
C ALA A 256 -16.92 7.25 -25.16
N THR A 257 -16.02 6.35 -24.75
CA THR A 257 -15.53 5.26 -25.60
C THR A 257 -16.31 3.96 -25.46
N GLY A 258 -17.06 3.76 -24.38
CA GLY A 258 -17.75 2.51 -24.08
C GLY A 258 -16.81 1.34 -23.70
N ILE A 259 -15.53 1.61 -23.42
CA ILE A 259 -14.56 0.57 -23.03
C ILE A 259 -14.77 0.20 -21.56
N PRO A 260 -14.99 -1.08 -21.21
CA PRO A 260 -15.12 -1.50 -19.82
C PRO A 260 -13.79 -1.44 -19.08
N ALA A 261 -13.84 -1.25 -17.76
CA ALA A 261 -12.65 -1.14 -16.92
C ALA A 261 -12.69 -2.12 -15.73
N GLY A 262 -11.54 -2.73 -15.47
CA GLY A 262 -11.20 -3.40 -14.23
C GLY A 262 -10.14 -2.61 -13.46
N VAL A 263 -10.03 -2.86 -12.16
CA VAL A 263 -9.12 -2.14 -11.26
C VAL A 263 -8.13 -3.10 -10.60
N THR A 264 -6.90 -2.63 -10.39
CA THR A 264 -5.91 -3.33 -9.57
C THR A 264 -6.15 -3.04 -8.09
N GLN A 265 -5.42 -3.71 -7.18
CA GLN A 265 -5.43 -3.40 -5.74
C GLN A 265 -5.22 -1.90 -5.47
N ALA A 266 -4.17 -1.33 -6.07
CA ALA A 266 -3.86 0.08 -5.91
C ALA A 266 -4.79 1.02 -6.70
N GLY A 267 -5.52 0.49 -7.67
CA GLY A 267 -6.48 1.22 -8.51
C GLY A 267 -7.94 1.10 -8.05
N LYS A 268 -8.22 0.36 -6.97
CA LYS A 268 -9.59 0.21 -6.45
C LYS A 268 -10.20 1.59 -6.16
N GLY A 269 -11.44 1.80 -6.59
CA GLY A 269 -12.10 3.11 -6.53
C GLY A 269 -11.82 4.03 -7.73
N ALA A 270 -10.88 3.70 -8.64
CA ALA A 270 -10.61 4.52 -9.84
C ALA A 270 -11.82 4.58 -10.79
N LEU A 271 -12.59 3.50 -10.88
CA LEU A 271 -13.93 3.44 -11.45
C LEU A 271 -14.79 2.55 -10.55
N LEU A 272 -15.92 3.07 -10.09
CA LEU A 272 -16.78 2.36 -9.15
C LEU A 272 -17.53 1.20 -9.81
N GLU A 273 -17.79 0.13 -9.06
CA GLU A 273 -18.58 -1.03 -9.52
C GLU A 273 -20.05 -0.69 -9.79
N SER A 274 -20.56 0.41 -9.28
CA SER A 274 -21.88 0.94 -9.60
C SER A 274 -21.99 1.45 -11.04
N HIS A 275 -20.88 1.89 -11.65
CA HIS A 275 -20.85 2.28 -13.05
C HIS A 275 -21.09 1.08 -13.97
N ALA A 276 -21.89 1.23 -15.03
CA ALA A 276 -22.27 0.13 -15.94
C ALA A 276 -21.08 -0.63 -16.55
N LEU A 277 -19.98 0.07 -16.83
CA LEU A 277 -18.74 -0.46 -17.39
C LEU A 277 -17.65 -0.74 -16.34
N GLY A 278 -17.93 -0.56 -15.04
CA GLY A 278 -17.04 -0.90 -13.93
C GLY A 278 -17.18 -2.36 -13.56
N LEU A 279 -16.15 -3.17 -13.78
CA LEU A 279 -16.18 -4.62 -13.58
C LEU A 279 -15.52 -5.07 -12.27
N GLY A 280 -14.99 -4.13 -11.49
CA GLY A 280 -14.31 -4.40 -10.23
C GLY A 280 -12.90 -4.94 -10.43
N ALA A 281 -12.43 -5.72 -9.49
CA ALA A 281 -11.06 -6.21 -9.39
C ALA A 281 -10.64 -7.12 -10.55
N VAL A 282 -9.38 -7.02 -11.00
CA VAL A 282 -8.79 -7.88 -12.04
C VAL A 282 -7.56 -8.63 -11.51
N GLY A 283 -7.29 -9.83 -12.03
CA GLY A 283 -6.13 -10.66 -11.71
C GLY A 283 -6.41 -11.75 -10.68
N VAL A 284 -5.41 -12.14 -9.89
CA VAL A 284 -5.50 -13.25 -8.90
C VAL A 284 -6.69 -13.07 -7.95
N THR A 285 -6.89 -11.86 -7.46
CA THR A 285 -7.99 -11.50 -6.56
C THR A 285 -9.17 -10.83 -7.28
N GLY A 286 -9.26 -11.05 -8.60
CA GLY A 286 -10.26 -10.45 -9.46
C GLY A 286 -11.67 -11.02 -9.33
N THR A 287 -12.65 -10.24 -9.80
CA THR A 287 -14.03 -10.68 -9.96
C THR A 287 -14.17 -11.63 -11.15
N LEU A 288 -15.21 -12.46 -11.13
CA LEU A 288 -15.54 -13.29 -12.30
C LEU A 288 -15.74 -12.44 -13.57
N ALA A 289 -16.40 -11.28 -13.43
CA ALA A 289 -16.70 -10.38 -14.54
C ALA A 289 -15.42 -9.79 -15.17
N ALA A 290 -14.56 -9.16 -14.37
CA ALA A 290 -13.35 -8.52 -14.88
C ALA A 290 -12.39 -9.53 -15.49
N ASN A 291 -12.19 -10.69 -14.83
CA ASN A 291 -11.26 -11.71 -15.30
C ASN A 291 -11.74 -12.34 -16.62
N ARG A 292 -13.06 -12.61 -16.77
CA ARG A 292 -13.62 -13.12 -18.04
C ARG A 292 -13.36 -12.15 -19.20
N ILE A 293 -13.64 -10.86 -19.00
CA ILE A 293 -13.43 -9.85 -20.05
C ILE A 293 -11.95 -9.67 -20.37
N ALA A 294 -11.07 -9.65 -19.35
CA ALA A 294 -9.63 -9.53 -19.52
C ALA A 294 -9.02 -10.73 -20.28
N THR A 295 -9.53 -11.95 -20.05
CA THR A 295 -9.05 -13.17 -20.70
C THR A 295 -9.16 -13.08 -22.24
N ASP A 296 -10.24 -12.51 -22.74
CA ASP A 296 -10.56 -12.46 -24.17
C ASP A 296 -10.20 -11.13 -24.85
N ALA A 297 -9.68 -10.16 -24.10
CA ALA A 297 -9.36 -8.83 -24.61
C ALA A 297 -8.36 -8.89 -25.77
N ASP A 298 -8.59 -8.09 -26.81
CA ASP A 298 -7.67 -7.95 -27.95
C ASP A 298 -6.80 -6.68 -27.85
N VAL A 299 -7.27 -5.65 -27.14
CA VAL A 299 -6.48 -4.48 -26.76
C VAL A 299 -6.71 -4.16 -25.30
N VAL A 300 -5.63 -4.09 -24.52
CA VAL A 300 -5.66 -3.72 -23.10
C VAL A 300 -5.01 -2.36 -22.90
N LEU A 301 -5.79 -1.37 -22.49
CA LEU A 301 -5.29 -0.05 -22.10
C LEU A 301 -4.99 -0.05 -20.60
N CYS A 302 -3.70 -0.06 -20.25
CA CYS A 302 -3.20 -0.04 -18.90
C CYS A 302 -2.98 1.40 -18.45
N VAL A 303 -3.68 1.88 -17.43
CA VAL A 303 -3.59 3.27 -16.97
C VAL A 303 -3.03 3.30 -15.55
N GLY A 304 -1.79 3.80 -15.41
CA GLY A 304 -1.14 3.95 -14.11
C GLY A 304 -0.93 2.64 -13.35
N THR A 305 -0.70 1.52 -14.07
CA THR A 305 -0.40 0.21 -13.50
C THR A 305 0.90 -0.36 -14.05
N ARG A 306 1.54 -1.26 -13.29
CA ARG A 306 2.78 -1.95 -13.68
C ARG A 306 2.54 -3.34 -14.25
N LEU A 307 1.31 -3.82 -14.33
CA LEU A 307 0.94 -5.19 -14.69
C LEU A 307 1.79 -6.24 -13.95
N SER A 308 1.75 -6.17 -12.62
CA SER A 308 2.48 -7.09 -11.75
C SER A 308 1.93 -8.52 -11.84
N ASP A 309 2.59 -9.46 -11.18
CA ASP A 309 2.21 -10.85 -11.03
C ASP A 309 0.72 -11.02 -10.70
N PHE A 310 0.24 -10.35 -9.66
CA PHE A 310 -1.16 -10.42 -9.23
C PHE A 310 -2.15 -9.93 -10.29
N THR A 311 -1.85 -8.83 -10.96
CA THR A 311 -2.74 -8.26 -11.99
C THR A 311 -2.81 -9.14 -13.23
N THR A 312 -1.71 -9.79 -13.59
CA THR A 312 -1.62 -10.68 -14.75
C THR A 312 -2.00 -12.13 -14.43
N ALA A 313 -2.40 -12.43 -13.18
CA ALA A 313 -2.63 -13.78 -12.72
C ALA A 313 -1.47 -14.72 -13.09
N SER A 314 -0.25 -14.30 -12.70
CA SER A 314 0.99 -15.00 -13.05
C SER A 314 1.12 -15.28 -14.55
N LYS A 315 0.79 -14.28 -15.37
CA LYS A 315 0.79 -14.34 -16.85
C LYS A 315 -0.24 -15.28 -17.46
N THR A 316 -1.25 -15.72 -16.71
CA THR A 316 -2.34 -16.55 -17.25
C THR A 316 -3.62 -15.76 -17.55
N GLN A 317 -3.66 -14.46 -17.28
CA GLN A 317 -4.88 -13.65 -17.39
C GLN A 317 -5.29 -13.41 -18.86
N PHE A 318 -4.34 -13.06 -19.73
CA PHE A 318 -4.61 -12.63 -21.11
C PHE A 318 -4.35 -13.81 -22.06
N GLN A 319 -5.42 -14.51 -22.49
CA GLN A 319 -5.31 -15.74 -23.29
C GLN A 319 -5.57 -15.51 -24.78
N ASN A 320 -5.99 -14.30 -25.18
CA ASN A 320 -6.13 -13.97 -26.59
C ASN A 320 -4.73 -13.87 -27.26
N PRO A 321 -4.39 -14.72 -28.24
CA PRO A 321 -3.05 -14.71 -28.85
C PRO A 321 -2.73 -13.43 -29.64
N ARG A 322 -3.73 -12.60 -29.91
CA ARG A 322 -3.60 -11.33 -30.62
C ARG A 322 -3.67 -10.12 -29.69
N VAL A 323 -3.62 -10.32 -28.36
CA VAL A 323 -3.69 -9.21 -27.39
C VAL A 323 -2.55 -8.22 -27.61
N ARG A 324 -2.88 -6.94 -27.58
CA ARG A 324 -1.92 -5.83 -27.61
C ARG A 324 -2.13 -4.95 -26.39
N PHE A 325 -1.03 -4.50 -25.81
CA PHE A 325 -1.04 -3.64 -24.64
C PHE A 325 -0.69 -2.20 -25.04
N ILE A 326 -1.40 -1.24 -24.46
CA ILE A 326 -1.08 0.18 -24.47
C ILE A 326 -0.91 0.57 -23.01
N ALA A 327 0.22 1.15 -22.62
CA ALA A 327 0.47 1.45 -21.22
C ALA A 327 0.75 2.95 -20.97
N VAL A 328 -0.12 3.59 -20.23
CA VAL A 328 0.01 4.96 -19.74
C VAL A 328 0.71 4.92 -18.38
N ASN A 329 1.91 5.43 -18.29
CA ASN A 329 2.66 5.51 -17.04
C ASN A 329 3.64 6.69 -17.07
N VAL A 330 3.88 7.33 -15.91
CA VAL A 330 4.89 8.39 -15.77
C VAL A 330 6.32 7.83 -15.85
N HIS A 331 6.51 6.56 -15.49
CA HIS A 331 7.81 5.89 -15.52
C HIS A 331 7.94 5.06 -16.80
N ALA A 332 8.95 5.40 -17.64
CA ALA A 332 9.14 4.81 -18.96
C ALA A 332 9.32 3.28 -18.95
N ALA A 333 10.09 2.74 -17.99
CA ALA A 333 10.30 1.29 -17.89
C ALA A 333 9.00 0.53 -17.56
N ASP A 334 8.09 1.12 -16.78
CA ASP A 334 6.79 0.49 -16.52
C ASP A 334 5.84 0.59 -17.72
N ALA A 335 5.92 1.67 -18.48
CA ALA A 335 5.15 1.84 -19.71
C ALA A 335 5.56 0.85 -20.81
N ALA A 336 6.80 0.37 -20.80
CA ALA A 336 7.32 -0.56 -21.80
C ALA A 336 7.12 -2.06 -21.47
N LYS A 337 6.61 -2.39 -20.27
CA LYS A 337 6.44 -3.80 -19.86
C LYS A 337 5.47 -4.56 -20.77
N HIS A 338 5.70 -5.86 -20.91
CA HIS A 338 4.85 -6.80 -21.67
C HIS A 338 4.67 -6.41 -23.15
N GLY A 339 5.70 -5.82 -23.78
CA GLY A 339 5.64 -5.39 -25.17
C GLY A 339 4.56 -4.32 -25.44
N ALA A 340 4.20 -3.55 -24.42
CA ALA A 340 3.18 -2.52 -24.55
C ALA A 340 3.65 -1.36 -25.42
N LEU A 341 2.73 -0.75 -26.17
CA LEU A 341 2.92 0.57 -26.75
C LEU A 341 3.02 1.59 -25.62
N PRO A 342 4.20 2.20 -25.37
CA PRO A 342 4.38 3.07 -24.23
C PRO A 342 3.79 4.47 -24.50
N LEU A 343 2.94 4.93 -23.59
CA LEU A 343 2.49 6.30 -23.48
C LEU A 343 3.06 6.90 -22.18
N VAL A 344 4.31 7.35 -22.24
CA VAL A 344 4.98 7.94 -21.09
C VAL A 344 4.37 9.31 -20.80
N GLY A 345 3.63 9.40 -19.70
CA GLY A 345 2.93 10.62 -19.32
C GLY A 345 1.99 10.45 -18.14
N ASP A 346 1.44 11.59 -17.71
CA ASP A 346 0.43 11.69 -16.67
C ASP A 346 -0.90 11.05 -17.10
N ALA A 347 -1.55 10.30 -16.22
CA ALA A 347 -2.78 9.57 -16.57
C ALA A 347 -3.93 10.52 -16.96
N ARG A 348 -4.13 11.63 -16.21
CA ARG A 348 -5.21 12.60 -16.48
C ARG A 348 -5.01 13.30 -17.84
N ALA A 349 -3.80 13.80 -18.09
CA ALA A 349 -3.47 14.48 -19.33
C ALA A 349 -3.53 13.52 -20.54
N THR A 350 -3.04 12.28 -20.38
CA THR A 350 -3.05 11.26 -21.44
C THR A 350 -4.47 10.80 -21.78
N LEU A 351 -5.33 10.52 -20.78
CA LEU A 351 -6.71 10.15 -21.01
C LEU A 351 -7.49 11.26 -21.74
N ALA A 352 -7.25 12.53 -21.38
CA ALA A 352 -7.84 13.66 -22.09
C ALA A 352 -7.37 13.73 -23.55
N ALA A 353 -6.08 13.52 -23.82
CA ALA A 353 -5.52 13.52 -25.17
C ALA A 353 -6.04 12.36 -26.03
N LEU A 354 -6.08 11.12 -25.47
CA LEU A 354 -6.65 9.95 -26.13
C LEU A 354 -8.15 10.13 -26.39
N GLY A 355 -8.91 10.70 -25.43
CA GLY A 355 -10.33 10.98 -25.61
C GLY A 355 -10.61 11.93 -26.78
N ARG A 356 -9.76 12.96 -26.96
CA ARG A 356 -9.83 13.83 -28.16
C ARG A 356 -9.52 13.05 -29.44
N ALA A 357 -8.49 12.20 -29.42
CA ALA A 357 -8.11 11.41 -30.59
C ALA A 357 -9.15 10.35 -30.96
N LEU A 358 -9.97 9.89 -30.01
CA LEU A 358 -11.03 8.89 -30.20
C LEU A 358 -12.43 9.51 -30.35
N ARG A 359 -12.53 10.83 -30.52
CA ARG A 359 -13.84 11.50 -30.63
C ARG A 359 -14.73 10.80 -31.68
N GLY A 360 -15.97 10.51 -31.30
CA GLY A 360 -16.96 9.83 -32.14
C GLY A 360 -16.80 8.32 -32.25
N TRP A 361 -15.71 7.73 -31.74
CA TRP A 361 -15.53 6.29 -31.73
C TRP A 361 -16.04 5.66 -30.42
N ARG A 362 -16.67 4.50 -30.53
CA ARG A 362 -17.11 3.67 -29.38
C ARG A 362 -16.76 2.22 -29.61
N ALA A 363 -16.54 1.51 -28.52
CA ALA A 363 -16.37 0.06 -28.53
C ALA A 363 -17.59 -0.65 -29.17
N PRO A 364 -17.40 -1.77 -29.87
CA PRO A 364 -18.47 -2.47 -30.56
C PRO A 364 -19.64 -2.85 -29.65
N ALA A 365 -20.89 -2.63 -30.11
CA ALA A 365 -22.09 -2.97 -29.35
C ALA A 365 -22.18 -4.45 -28.92
N ALA A 366 -21.65 -5.34 -29.74
CA ALA A 366 -21.56 -6.77 -29.39
C ALA A 366 -20.70 -7.00 -28.12
N HIS A 367 -19.59 -6.24 -27.96
CA HIS A 367 -18.75 -6.30 -26.76
C HIS A 367 -19.49 -5.75 -25.54
N THR A 368 -20.23 -4.65 -25.68
CA THR A 368 -21.04 -4.07 -24.60
C THR A 368 -22.06 -5.08 -24.05
N LYS A 369 -22.69 -5.88 -24.92
CA LYS A 369 -23.62 -6.95 -24.49
C LYS A 369 -22.91 -8.04 -23.67
N VAL A 370 -21.71 -8.44 -24.09
CA VAL A 370 -20.90 -9.45 -23.37
C VAL A 370 -20.49 -8.91 -22.00
N VAL A 371 -20.11 -7.65 -21.90
CA VAL A 371 -19.75 -6.96 -20.65
C VAL A 371 -20.94 -6.90 -19.69
N ALA A 372 -22.11 -6.48 -20.16
CA ALA A 372 -23.32 -6.44 -19.35
C ALA A 372 -23.70 -7.82 -18.79
N LYS A 373 -23.61 -8.87 -19.63
CA LYS A 373 -23.84 -10.25 -19.20
C LYS A 373 -22.81 -10.69 -18.15
N ALA A 374 -21.52 -10.45 -18.37
CA ALA A 374 -20.48 -10.83 -17.42
C ALA A 374 -20.68 -10.17 -16.04
N LYS A 375 -21.10 -8.90 -16.04
CA LYS A 375 -21.42 -8.16 -14.81
C LYS A 375 -22.65 -8.75 -14.11
N ALA A 376 -23.71 -9.06 -14.83
CA ALA A 376 -24.91 -9.70 -14.28
C ALA A 376 -24.60 -11.10 -13.71
N ASP A 377 -23.78 -11.89 -14.42
CA ASP A 377 -23.36 -13.22 -13.97
C ASP A 377 -22.55 -13.15 -12.64
N TRP A 378 -21.90 -12.03 -12.35
CA TRP A 378 -21.14 -11.81 -11.10
C TRP A 378 -22.04 -11.53 -9.88
N GLU A 379 -23.23 -10.99 -10.07
CA GLU A 379 -24.12 -10.61 -8.97
C GLU A 379 -24.50 -11.79 -8.05
N LYS A 380 -24.79 -12.95 -8.64
CA LYS A 380 -25.19 -14.14 -7.87
C LYS A 380 -24.05 -14.67 -6.98
N PRO A 381 -22.82 -14.92 -7.50
CA PRO A 381 -21.69 -15.30 -6.68
C PRO A 381 -21.38 -14.26 -5.57
N TRP A 382 -21.43 -12.97 -5.89
CA TRP A 382 -21.17 -11.92 -4.91
C TRP A 382 -22.14 -11.98 -3.72
N ARG A 383 -23.46 -12.10 -4.02
CA ARG A 383 -24.49 -12.22 -2.97
C ARG A 383 -24.31 -13.51 -2.15
N ALA A 384 -24.01 -14.61 -2.79
CA ALA A 384 -23.80 -15.88 -2.10
C ALA A 384 -22.61 -15.85 -1.14
N MET A 385 -21.57 -15.07 -1.45
CA MET A 385 -20.39 -14.90 -0.57
C MET A 385 -20.64 -13.92 0.57
N THR A 386 -21.28 -12.78 0.32
CA THR A 386 -21.50 -11.72 1.32
C THR A 386 -22.71 -11.98 2.24
N ALA A 387 -23.64 -12.82 1.80
CA ALA A 387 -24.82 -13.23 2.55
C ALA A 387 -25.13 -14.71 2.28
N PRO A 388 -24.31 -15.65 2.75
CA PRO A 388 -24.52 -17.08 2.51
C PRO A 388 -25.82 -17.56 3.17
N ALA A 389 -26.51 -18.48 2.50
CA ALA A 389 -27.78 -19.04 2.97
C ALA A 389 -27.63 -19.96 4.19
N ARG A 390 -26.42 -20.49 4.42
CA ARG A 390 -26.11 -21.41 5.52
C ARG A 390 -24.99 -20.83 6.39
N ARG A 391 -25.11 -21.01 7.71
CA ARG A 391 -24.02 -20.71 8.65
C ARG A 391 -22.86 -21.68 8.45
N SER A 392 -21.66 -21.24 8.89
CA SER A 392 -20.50 -22.12 9.00
C SER A 392 -20.77 -23.28 9.97
N PRO A 393 -20.09 -24.43 9.82
CA PRO A 393 -20.25 -25.58 10.72
C PRO A 393 -19.93 -25.24 12.19
N ASP A 394 -19.01 -24.31 12.45
CA ASP A 394 -18.63 -23.82 13.78
C ASP A 394 -19.51 -22.67 14.30
N GLN A 395 -20.59 -22.31 13.57
CA GLN A 395 -21.51 -21.22 13.86
C GLN A 395 -20.89 -19.82 13.92
N LEU A 396 -19.62 -19.67 13.55
CA LEU A 396 -18.93 -18.38 13.44
C LEU A 396 -19.25 -17.69 12.10
N LEU A 397 -19.00 -16.38 12.02
CA LEU A 397 -19.14 -15.64 10.77
C LEU A 397 -18.05 -16.07 9.78
N TYR A 398 -18.39 -16.13 8.49
CA TYR A 398 -17.36 -16.13 7.46
C TYR A 398 -16.77 -14.72 7.30
N LEU A 399 -15.49 -14.62 6.98
CA LEU A 399 -14.83 -13.33 6.71
C LEU A 399 -15.59 -12.51 5.63
N SER A 400 -16.13 -13.19 4.62
CA SER A 400 -16.93 -12.57 3.56
C SER A 400 -18.23 -11.92 4.06
N GLU A 401 -18.83 -12.45 5.13
CA GLU A 401 -20.00 -11.85 5.77
C GLU A 401 -19.62 -10.57 6.53
N VAL A 402 -18.47 -10.58 7.22
CA VAL A 402 -17.93 -9.38 7.90
C VAL A 402 -17.68 -8.28 6.86
N ILE A 403 -17.05 -8.62 5.72
CA ILE A 403 -16.84 -7.68 4.60
C ILE A 403 -18.19 -7.17 4.08
N GLY A 404 -19.19 -8.02 3.92
CA GLY A 404 -20.54 -7.64 3.47
C GLY A 404 -21.23 -6.65 4.41
N VAL A 405 -21.16 -6.90 5.71
CA VAL A 405 -21.72 -6.00 6.75
C VAL A 405 -20.97 -4.65 6.72
N LEU A 406 -19.63 -4.67 6.73
CA LEU A 406 -18.82 -3.46 6.71
C LEU A 406 -19.06 -2.64 5.43
N ASN A 407 -19.10 -3.30 4.27
CA ASN A 407 -19.39 -2.63 2.99
C ASN A 407 -20.77 -1.99 2.96
N THR A 408 -21.76 -2.58 3.62
CA THR A 408 -23.11 -2.00 3.72
C THR A 408 -23.16 -0.84 4.72
N PHE A 409 -22.42 -0.93 5.83
CA PHE A 409 -22.41 0.06 6.90
C PHE A 409 -21.66 1.34 6.55
N THR A 410 -20.50 1.23 5.88
CA THR A 410 -19.66 2.37 5.52
C THR A 410 -20.31 3.27 4.46
N ASP A 411 -19.85 4.51 4.37
CA ASP A 411 -20.30 5.53 3.43
C ASP A 411 -19.12 6.09 2.59
N ALA A 412 -19.36 7.11 1.77
CA ALA A 412 -18.33 7.74 0.95
C ALA A 412 -17.27 8.52 1.76
N ALA A 413 -17.60 8.89 3.02
CA ALA A 413 -16.68 9.55 3.95
C ALA A 413 -15.83 8.56 4.77
N SER A 414 -16.06 7.27 4.61
CA SER A 414 -15.29 6.21 5.28
C SER A 414 -14.06 5.79 4.47
N THR A 415 -13.02 5.27 5.14
CA THR A 415 -11.88 4.59 4.51
C THR A 415 -11.57 3.29 5.23
N VAL A 416 -11.53 2.18 4.49
CA VAL A 416 -11.11 0.87 5.00
C VAL A 416 -9.66 0.64 4.62
N VAL A 417 -8.80 0.43 5.63
CA VAL A 417 -7.36 0.22 5.51
C VAL A 417 -7.04 -1.25 5.75
N HIS A 418 -6.35 -1.88 4.83
CA HIS A 418 -5.91 -3.26 4.92
C HIS A 418 -4.60 -3.46 4.13
N ALA A 419 -3.88 -4.55 4.37
CA ALA A 419 -2.58 -4.76 3.74
C ALA A 419 -2.32 -6.21 3.33
N ALA A 420 -2.10 -7.12 4.27
CA ALA A 420 -1.56 -8.44 3.97
C ALA A 420 -2.51 -9.59 4.37
N GLY A 421 -2.14 -10.81 3.99
CA GLY A 421 -2.91 -12.01 4.26
C GLY A 421 -4.03 -12.28 3.25
N GLY A 422 -5.10 -12.95 3.67
CA GLY A 422 -6.27 -13.26 2.83
C GLY A 422 -7.20 -12.06 2.61
N ILE A 423 -7.26 -11.18 3.62
CA ILE A 423 -8.17 -10.03 3.65
C ILE A 423 -8.07 -9.15 2.41
N PRO A 424 -6.88 -8.71 1.94
CA PRO A 424 -6.78 -7.89 0.73
C PRO A 424 -7.34 -8.56 -0.51
N GLY A 425 -7.19 -9.88 -0.63
CA GLY A 425 -7.74 -10.64 -1.73
C GLY A 425 -9.26 -10.67 -1.73
N ASP A 426 -9.83 -10.89 -0.56
CA ASP A 426 -11.27 -11.01 -0.38
C ASP A 426 -11.96 -9.66 -0.49
N ILE A 427 -11.42 -8.62 0.16
CA ILE A 427 -12.00 -7.27 0.08
C ILE A 427 -11.81 -6.64 -1.31
N HIS A 428 -10.72 -6.91 -2.04
CA HIS A 428 -10.55 -6.46 -3.43
C HIS A 428 -11.66 -6.97 -4.34
N LYS A 429 -12.03 -8.23 -4.15
CA LYS A 429 -13.09 -8.91 -4.90
C LYS A 429 -14.48 -8.45 -4.50
N LEU A 430 -14.75 -8.33 -3.20
CA LEU A 430 -16.10 -8.15 -2.66
C LEU A 430 -16.49 -6.69 -2.40
N TRP A 431 -15.50 -5.81 -2.16
CA TRP A 431 -15.77 -4.41 -1.86
C TRP A 431 -16.39 -3.69 -3.04
N ARG A 432 -17.54 -3.08 -2.81
CA ARG A 432 -18.19 -2.15 -3.75
C ARG A 432 -17.92 -0.73 -3.30
N GLY A 433 -17.05 -0.06 -4.03
CA GLY A 433 -16.63 1.30 -3.72
C GLY A 433 -17.78 2.30 -3.77
N LYS A 434 -17.73 3.30 -2.87
CA LYS A 434 -18.66 4.43 -2.79
C LYS A 434 -17.98 5.75 -3.09
N SER A 435 -16.65 5.77 -3.02
CA SER A 435 -15.81 6.89 -3.41
C SER A 435 -14.46 6.40 -3.90
N ALA A 436 -13.67 7.30 -4.50
CA ALA A 436 -12.32 6.98 -4.92
C ALA A 436 -11.34 6.75 -3.75
N THR A 437 -11.74 7.08 -2.53
CA THR A 437 -10.88 7.10 -1.33
C THR A 437 -11.41 6.23 -0.19
N ASP A 438 -12.44 5.42 -0.42
CA ASP A 438 -13.01 4.54 0.60
C ASP A 438 -12.24 3.22 0.78
N TYR A 439 -11.25 2.97 -0.08
CA TYR A 439 -10.42 1.77 -0.09
C TYR A 439 -8.94 2.13 -0.06
N HIS A 440 -8.23 1.71 0.99
CA HIS A 440 -6.80 1.93 1.15
C HIS A 440 -6.08 0.60 1.37
N SER A 441 -5.31 0.17 0.39
CA SER A 441 -4.54 -1.08 0.46
C SER A 441 -3.05 -0.80 0.32
N GLU A 442 -2.23 -1.38 1.19
CA GLU A 442 -0.82 -1.63 0.92
C GLU A 442 -0.72 -3.07 0.41
N TYR A 443 -0.44 -3.24 -0.85
CA TYR A 443 -0.37 -4.56 -1.48
C TYR A 443 0.84 -4.77 -2.39
N GLY A 444 1.58 -3.70 -2.70
CA GLY A 444 2.77 -3.78 -3.53
C GLY A 444 3.89 -4.58 -2.90
N TYR A 445 4.06 -4.45 -1.60
CA TYR A 445 5.00 -5.21 -0.78
C TYR A 445 4.29 -6.23 0.12
N SER A 446 3.00 -6.05 0.37
CA SER A 446 2.12 -6.92 1.16
C SER A 446 2.62 -7.15 2.59
N CYS A 447 2.90 -6.03 3.29
CA CYS A 447 3.51 -6.06 4.61
C CYS A 447 2.45 -6.27 5.70
N MET A 448 2.52 -7.38 6.44
CA MET A 448 1.70 -7.61 7.63
C MET A 448 2.06 -6.60 8.73
N GLY A 449 1.06 -6.13 9.48
CA GLY A 449 1.24 -5.12 10.52
C GLY A 449 1.12 -3.67 10.01
N TYR A 450 0.91 -3.47 8.71
CA TYR A 450 0.68 -2.13 8.15
C TYR A 450 -0.65 -1.51 8.61
N GLU A 451 -1.66 -2.29 8.88
CA GLU A 451 -3.06 -1.89 8.89
C GLU A 451 -3.39 -0.80 9.92
N ILE A 452 -2.95 -0.96 11.18
CA ILE A 452 -3.24 0.01 12.26
C ILE A 452 -2.42 1.28 12.08
N ALA A 453 -1.12 1.13 11.81
CA ALA A 453 -0.23 2.26 11.53
C ALA A 453 -0.67 3.00 10.26
N GLY A 454 -1.07 2.26 9.22
CA GLY A 454 -1.64 2.82 7.98
C GLY A 454 -2.94 3.58 8.24
N ALA A 455 -3.83 3.05 9.08
CA ALA A 455 -5.07 3.73 9.47
C ALA A 455 -4.77 5.06 10.20
N LEU A 456 -3.76 5.08 11.07
CA LEU A 456 -3.30 6.31 11.71
C LEU A 456 -2.81 7.32 10.66
N GLY A 457 -2.02 6.89 9.69
CA GLY A 457 -1.53 7.74 8.60
C GLY A 457 -2.67 8.32 7.75
N VAL A 458 -3.70 7.52 7.44
CA VAL A 458 -4.92 7.99 6.75
C VAL A 458 -5.65 9.03 7.60
N LYS A 459 -5.82 8.76 8.92
CA LYS A 459 -6.52 9.69 9.83
C LYS A 459 -5.78 11.00 10.02
N LEU A 460 -4.45 10.98 10.05
CA LEU A 460 -3.63 12.20 10.09
C LEU A 460 -3.75 13.01 8.81
N ALA A 461 -3.79 12.35 7.66
CA ALA A 461 -3.89 13.01 6.35
C ALA A 461 -5.31 13.53 6.05
N ALA A 462 -6.33 12.86 6.56
CA ALA A 462 -7.75 13.16 6.32
C ALA A 462 -8.54 13.04 7.64
N PRO A 463 -8.42 14.04 8.55
CA PRO A 463 -8.93 13.94 9.92
C PRO A 463 -10.45 13.79 10.03
N ASP A 464 -11.20 14.25 9.04
CA ASP A 464 -12.67 14.21 9.03
C ASP A 464 -13.24 12.86 8.57
N ARG A 465 -12.40 11.95 8.05
CA ARG A 465 -12.86 10.64 7.60
C ARG A 465 -13.02 9.65 8.75
N GLU A 466 -14.03 8.78 8.65
CA GLU A 466 -14.10 7.57 9.46
C GLU A 466 -13.12 6.53 8.91
N VAL A 467 -12.19 6.06 9.76
CA VAL A 467 -11.12 5.16 9.33
C VAL A 467 -11.23 3.82 10.06
N TYR A 468 -11.32 2.76 9.27
CA TYR A 468 -11.41 1.38 9.72
C TYR A 468 -10.13 0.62 9.35
N ALA A 469 -9.37 0.16 10.36
CA ALA A 469 -8.29 -0.81 10.15
C ALA A 469 -8.89 -2.21 10.13
N PHE A 470 -8.83 -2.90 9.00
CA PHE A 470 -9.43 -4.21 8.80
C PHE A 470 -8.35 -5.28 8.63
N LEU A 471 -8.13 -6.11 9.66
CA LEU A 471 -7.00 -7.03 9.74
C LEU A 471 -7.34 -8.36 10.41
N GLY A 472 -6.44 -9.33 10.24
CA GLY A 472 -6.47 -10.61 10.93
C GLY A 472 -5.64 -10.59 12.21
N ASP A 473 -5.86 -11.61 13.05
CA ASP A 473 -5.16 -11.86 14.30
C ASP A 473 -3.63 -11.95 14.14
N GLY A 474 -3.14 -12.59 13.09
CA GLY A 474 -1.70 -12.66 12.81
C GLY A 474 -1.07 -11.30 12.52
N SER A 475 -1.75 -10.43 11.78
CA SER A 475 -1.28 -9.07 11.51
C SER A 475 -1.31 -8.20 12.76
N TYR A 476 -2.35 -8.35 13.58
CA TYR A 476 -2.48 -7.69 14.87
C TYR A 476 -1.32 -8.06 15.81
N LEU A 477 -1.01 -9.35 15.94
CA LEU A 477 0.09 -9.82 16.79
C LEU A 477 1.45 -9.29 16.36
N MET A 478 1.65 -8.99 15.07
CA MET A 478 2.91 -8.47 14.58
C MET A 478 3.12 -6.99 14.92
N LEU A 479 2.07 -6.15 14.81
CA LEU A 479 2.25 -4.71 14.97
C LEU A 479 0.93 -4.02 15.34
N HIS A 480 0.63 -3.95 16.63
CA HIS A 480 -0.60 -3.34 17.17
C HIS A 480 -0.34 -2.12 18.06
N THR A 481 0.91 -1.82 18.36
CA THR A 481 1.31 -0.82 19.35
C THR A 481 0.90 0.62 18.99
N GLU A 482 0.66 0.90 17.71
CA GLU A 482 0.22 2.23 17.26
C GLU A 482 -1.23 2.57 17.67
N ILE A 483 -1.96 1.63 18.29
CA ILE A 483 -3.19 1.94 19.03
C ILE A 483 -2.88 2.98 20.12
N VAL A 484 -1.77 2.81 20.85
CA VAL A 484 -1.33 3.77 21.87
C VAL A 484 -1.04 5.14 21.26
N THR A 485 -0.38 5.18 20.10
CA THR A 485 -0.10 6.43 19.39
C THR A 485 -1.40 7.12 18.95
N ALA A 486 -2.36 6.37 18.42
CA ALA A 486 -3.65 6.92 18.02
C ALA A 486 -4.42 7.53 19.22
N VAL A 487 -4.41 6.84 20.37
CA VAL A 487 -5.02 7.35 21.62
C VAL A 487 -4.29 8.59 22.12
N GLN A 488 -2.94 8.57 22.15
CA GLN A 488 -2.10 9.69 22.58
C GLN A 488 -2.34 10.95 21.73
N GLU A 489 -2.49 10.79 20.43
CA GLU A 489 -2.71 11.89 19.47
C GLU A 489 -4.20 12.29 19.36
N GLY A 490 -5.10 11.67 20.12
CA GLY A 490 -6.54 11.91 20.02
C GLY A 490 -7.10 11.60 18.61
N ARG A 491 -6.55 10.60 17.93
CA ARG A 491 -6.93 10.20 16.57
C ARG A 491 -7.77 8.93 16.61
N LYS A 492 -9.08 9.12 16.53
CA LYS A 492 -10.02 7.99 16.52
C LYS A 492 -9.80 7.08 15.32
N LEU A 493 -9.60 5.80 15.59
CA LEU A 493 -9.61 4.69 14.64
C LEU A 493 -10.64 3.66 15.07
N THR A 494 -11.18 2.88 14.13
CA THR A 494 -11.95 1.67 14.45
C THR A 494 -11.20 0.47 13.89
N VAL A 495 -10.63 -0.35 14.77
CA VAL A 495 -9.93 -1.57 14.43
C VAL A 495 -10.93 -2.71 14.37
N ILE A 496 -11.06 -3.41 13.23
CA ILE A 496 -11.89 -4.61 13.10
C ILE A 496 -10.95 -5.80 13.02
N LEU A 497 -10.83 -6.50 14.12
CA LEU A 497 -9.93 -7.64 14.29
C LEU A 497 -10.67 -8.94 14.02
N ASN A 498 -10.32 -9.59 12.92
CA ASN A 498 -10.89 -10.88 12.52
C ASN A 498 -9.97 -12.01 13.01
N ASP A 499 -10.43 -12.75 14.00
CA ASP A 499 -9.68 -13.84 14.62
C ASP A 499 -10.09 -15.19 14.02
N ASN A 500 -9.17 -15.84 13.32
CA ASN A 500 -9.30 -17.21 12.81
C ASN A 500 -8.25 -18.15 13.39
N HIS A 501 -7.51 -17.74 14.41
CA HIS A 501 -6.42 -18.44 15.07
C HIS A 501 -5.29 -18.90 14.14
N ALA A 502 -5.00 -18.14 13.06
CA ALA A 502 -4.04 -18.57 12.05
C ALA A 502 -3.50 -17.43 11.18
N PHE A 503 -2.36 -17.66 10.56
CA PHE A 503 -2.00 -17.01 9.30
C PHE A 503 -2.87 -17.60 8.17
N GLY A 504 -4.17 -17.27 8.19
CA GLY A 504 -5.21 -17.96 7.43
C GLY A 504 -4.98 -18.03 5.92
N CYS A 505 -4.38 -17.01 5.32
CA CYS A 505 -4.00 -17.01 3.90
C CYS A 505 -2.99 -18.14 3.61
N ILE A 506 -1.94 -18.24 4.40
CA ILE A 506 -0.85 -19.22 4.21
C ILE A 506 -1.34 -20.63 4.55
N HIS A 507 -2.18 -20.75 5.59
CA HIS A 507 -2.86 -22.01 5.91
C HIS A 507 -3.67 -22.54 4.70
N ASN A 508 -4.52 -21.69 4.12
CA ASN A 508 -5.35 -22.06 2.97
C ASN A 508 -4.50 -22.33 1.71
N LEU A 509 -3.44 -21.55 1.51
CA LEU A 509 -2.51 -21.74 0.41
C LEU A 509 -1.81 -23.11 0.49
N GLN A 510 -1.27 -23.47 1.65
CA GLN A 510 -0.63 -24.76 1.86
C GLN A 510 -1.60 -25.94 1.63
N ARG A 511 -2.84 -25.83 2.14
CA ARG A 511 -3.88 -26.84 1.92
C ARG A 511 -4.29 -26.92 0.44
N GLY A 512 -4.43 -25.78 -0.22
CA GLY A 512 -4.73 -25.72 -1.65
C GLY A 512 -3.67 -26.38 -2.53
N GLN A 513 -2.41 -26.43 -2.05
CA GLN A 513 -1.31 -27.14 -2.69
C GLN A 513 -1.13 -28.58 -2.19
N GLY A 514 -2.17 -29.16 -1.56
CA GLY A 514 -2.21 -30.55 -1.12
C GLY A 514 -1.46 -30.85 0.17
N GLY A 515 -0.87 -29.85 0.84
CA GLY A 515 -0.23 -29.98 2.12
C GLY A 515 -1.21 -30.03 3.28
N ARG A 516 -0.72 -30.46 4.46
CA ARG A 516 -1.42 -30.29 5.74
C ARG A 516 -1.05 -28.90 6.29
N SER A 517 -1.90 -28.33 7.16
CA SER A 517 -1.49 -27.15 7.91
C SER A 517 -0.27 -27.45 8.76
N PHE A 518 0.81 -26.66 8.59
CA PHE A 518 2.05 -26.84 9.33
C PHE A 518 2.65 -25.48 9.69
N GLY A 519 2.63 -25.15 10.99
CA GLY A 519 3.17 -23.88 11.50
C GLY A 519 2.36 -22.63 11.15
N ASN A 520 1.14 -22.78 10.64
CA ASN A 520 0.29 -21.67 10.20
C ASN A 520 -0.89 -21.40 11.12
N GLU A 521 -1.21 -22.30 12.03
CA GLU A 521 -2.23 -22.13 13.06
C GLU A 521 -1.59 -21.84 14.41
N PHE A 522 -2.24 -21.07 15.25
CA PHE A 522 -1.76 -20.71 16.59
C PHE A 522 -2.15 -21.79 17.60
N ARG A 523 -1.49 -22.94 17.49
CA ARG A 523 -1.73 -24.11 18.33
C ARG A 523 -0.61 -24.35 19.34
N ALA A 524 -0.97 -24.83 20.49
CA ALA A 524 0.00 -25.31 21.48
C ALA A 524 0.80 -26.50 20.93
N ARG A 525 2.04 -26.63 21.37
CA ARG A 525 2.87 -27.79 21.04
C ARG A 525 2.37 -29.02 21.82
N SER A 526 1.99 -30.06 21.09
CA SER A 526 1.62 -31.34 21.68
C SER A 526 2.85 -32.06 22.24
N ARG A 527 2.76 -32.54 23.47
CA ARG A 527 3.80 -33.36 24.07
C ARG A 527 3.93 -34.75 23.43
N VAL A 528 2.86 -35.23 22.81
CA VAL A 528 2.81 -36.54 22.15
C VAL A 528 3.48 -36.51 20.79
N SER A 529 3.10 -35.57 19.94
CA SER A 529 3.58 -35.47 18.56
C SER A 529 4.83 -34.59 18.42
N GLY A 530 5.15 -33.75 19.39
CA GLY A 530 6.18 -32.71 19.32
C GLY A 530 5.85 -31.58 18.34
N ARG A 531 4.65 -31.54 17.78
CA ARG A 531 4.18 -30.58 16.77
C ARG A 531 3.25 -29.53 17.34
N LEU A 532 3.00 -28.45 16.59
CA LEU A 532 2.01 -27.43 16.88
C LEU A 532 0.62 -27.90 16.41
N ASP A 533 0.11 -28.96 17.03
CA ASP A 533 -1.17 -29.61 16.69
C ASP A 533 -2.06 -29.84 17.94
N GLY A 534 -1.73 -29.20 19.06
CA GLY A 534 -2.55 -29.16 20.27
C GLY A 534 -3.76 -28.23 20.15
N ALA A 535 -4.32 -27.81 21.27
CA ALA A 535 -5.40 -26.83 21.34
C ALA A 535 -4.94 -25.47 20.76
N TYR A 536 -5.88 -24.66 20.31
CA TYR A 536 -5.59 -23.25 19.98
C TYR A 536 -5.12 -22.50 21.22
N VAL A 537 -4.13 -21.62 21.02
CA VAL A 537 -3.65 -20.72 22.07
C VAL A 537 -4.74 -19.64 22.30
N ALA A 538 -5.21 -19.55 23.53
CA ALA A 538 -6.22 -18.54 23.90
C ALA A 538 -5.53 -17.17 24.08
N VAL A 539 -5.64 -16.31 23.10
CA VAL A 539 -5.18 -14.91 23.18
C VAL A 539 -6.40 -14.03 23.48
N ASP A 540 -6.36 -13.29 24.59
CA ASP A 540 -7.39 -12.29 24.89
C ASP A 540 -7.07 -10.96 24.20
N TYR A 541 -7.39 -10.87 22.93
CA TYR A 541 -7.22 -9.65 22.14
C TYR A 541 -8.03 -8.47 22.68
N ALA A 542 -9.19 -8.76 23.28
CA ALA A 542 -10.06 -7.73 23.86
C ALA A 542 -9.40 -7.07 25.09
N ALA A 543 -8.84 -7.86 25.99
CA ALA A 543 -8.10 -7.34 27.14
C ALA A 543 -6.83 -6.61 26.70
N ASN A 544 -6.09 -7.15 25.70
CA ASN A 544 -4.90 -6.51 25.16
C ASN A 544 -5.24 -5.12 24.59
N ALA A 545 -6.25 -4.99 23.74
CA ALA A 545 -6.63 -3.70 23.17
C ALA A 545 -7.10 -2.69 24.22
N ARG A 546 -7.84 -3.14 25.26
CA ARG A 546 -8.21 -2.28 26.40
C ARG A 546 -7.00 -1.76 27.15
N SER A 547 -6.00 -2.59 27.36
CA SER A 547 -4.76 -2.19 28.04
C SER A 547 -3.96 -1.12 27.25
N LEU A 548 -4.17 -1.05 25.93
CA LEU A 548 -3.59 -0.04 25.05
C LEU A 548 -4.46 1.24 24.95
N GLY A 549 -5.57 1.31 25.69
CA GLY A 549 -6.45 2.47 25.76
C GLY A 549 -7.63 2.47 24.80
N ALA A 550 -7.89 1.38 24.06
CA ALA A 550 -9.03 1.31 23.13
C ALA A 550 -10.36 0.96 23.86
N THR A 551 -11.48 1.50 23.36
CA THR A 551 -12.81 1.00 23.67
C THR A 551 -13.06 -0.28 22.89
N VAL A 552 -13.54 -1.36 23.54
CA VAL A 552 -13.60 -2.69 22.91
C VAL A 552 -15.01 -3.24 22.87
N PHE A 553 -15.41 -3.74 21.71
CA PHE A 553 -16.63 -4.48 21.45
C PHE A 553 -16.30 -5.91 21.01
N THR A 554 -17.03 -6.91 21.54
CA THR A 554 -16.91 -8.31 21.13
C THR A 554 -18.21 -8.74 20.47
N VAL A 555 -18.12 -9.34 19.28
CA VAL A 555 -19.29 -9.69 18.46
C VAL A 555 -19.17 -11.10 17.89
N ARG A 556 -20.30 -11.80 17.72
CA ARG A 556 -20.38 -13.15 17.15
C ARG A 556 -21.41 -13.27 16.02
N THR A 557 -22.28 -12.26 15.88
CA THR A 557 -23.34 -12.25 14.87
C THR A 557 -23.27 -10.99 14.01
N LYS A 558 -23.95 -11.00 12.85
CA LYS A 558 -24.03 -9.81 11.98
C LYS A 558 -24.76 -8.65 12.66
N GLU A 559 -25.75 -8.97 13.45
CA GLU A 559 -26.56 -8.00 14.19
C GLU A 559 -25.72 -7.30 15.25
N GLU A 560 -24.96 -8.08 16.04
CA GLU A 560 -24.01 -7.54 17.01
C GLU A 560 -22.92 -6.71 16.33
N LEU A 561 -22.42 -7.15 15.17
CA LEU A 561 -21.42 -6.40 14.40
C LEU A 561 -21.97 -5.05 13.92
N ARG A 562 -23.22 -4.99 13.44
CA ARG A 562 -23.87 -3.72 13.05
C ARG A 562 -24.02 -2.78 14.24
N THR A 563 -24.46 -3.31 15.37
CA THR A 563 -24.60 -2.55 16.62
C THR A 563 -23.26 -2.02 17.09
N ALA A 564 -22.22 -2.86 17.10
CA ALA A 564 -20.86 -2.47 17.49
C ALA A 564 -20.26 -1.41 16.55
N LEU A 565 -20.48 -1.53 15.24
CA LEU A 565 -20.05 -0.53 14.27
C LEU A 565 -20.73 0.82 14.50
N ALA A 566 -22.04 0.83 14.81
CA ALA A 566 -22.78 2.05 15.12
C ALA A 566 -22.28 2.69 16.43
N ALA A 567 -22.08 1.88 17.48
CA ALA A 567 -21.53 2.34 18.75
C ALA A 567 -20.10 2.88 18.58
N ALA A 568 -19.23 2.15 17.88
CA ALA A 568 -17.88 2.61 17.59
C ALA A 568 -17.85 3.90 16.76
N LYS A 569 -18.78 4.10 15.84
CA LYS A 569 -18.90 5.35 15.07
C LYS A 569 -19.24 6.54 15.96
N ALA A 570 -20.04 6.34 17.01
CA ALA A 570 -20.43 7.37 17.98
C ALA A 570 -19.34 7.69 19.01
N GLU A 571 -18.39 6.78 19.23
CA GLU A 571 -17.29 6.95 20.17
C GLU A 571 -16.31 8.04 19.70
N LYS A 572 -15.67 8.71 20.66
CA LYS A 572 -14.60 9.69 20.41
C LYS A 572 -13.20 9.07 20.47
N ASN A 573 -13.07 7.95 21.17
CA ASN A 573 -11.82 7.24 21.36
C ASN A 573 -11.58 6.20 20.24
N THR A 574 -10.36 5.75 20.09
CA THR A 574 -10.02 4.58 19.25
C THR A 574 -10.77 3.35 19.77
N CYS A 575 -11.38 2.59 18.85
CA CYS A 575 -12.16 1.41 19.15
C CYS A 575 -11.53 0.16 18.56
N LEU A 576 -11.77 -0.99 19.19
CA LEU A 576 -11.53 -2.30 18.59
C LEU A 576 -12.81 -3.13 18.63
N ILE A 577 -13.20 -3.67 17.49
CA ILE A 577 -14.28 -4.65 17.35
C ILE A 577 -13.63 -6.02 17.11
N TYR A 578 -13.71 -6.89 18.10
CA TYR A 578 -13.20 -8.26 18.03
C TYR A 578 -14.26 -9.17 17.42
N VAL A 579 -13.90 -9.85 16.33
CA VAL A 579 -14.80 -10.71 15.55
C VAL A 579 -14.14 -12.08 15.39
N PRO A 580 -14.53 -13.11 16.15
CA PRO A 580 -14.18 -14.49 15.83
C PRO A 580 -14.78 -14.88 14.49
N VAL A 581 -13.94 -15.36 13.58
CA VAL A 581 -14.36 -15.79 12.23
C VAL A 581 -13.99 -17.25 11.99
N SER A 582 -14.79 -17.93 11.18
CA SER A 582 -14.56 -19.32 10.86
C SER A 582 -13.21 -19.53 10.14
N PRO A 583 -12.31 -20.39 10.64
CA PRO A 583 -11.09 -20.77 9.93
C PRO A 583 -11.38 -21.57 8.65
N LEU A 584 -12.61 -22.02 8.46
CA LEU A 584 -13.09 -22.70 7.25
C LEU A 584 -13.49 -21.73 6.13
N SER A 585 -13.36 -20.43 6.37
CA SER A 585 -13.66 -19.40 5.38
C SER A 585 -12.67 -19.47 4.21
N VAL A 586 -13.12 -19.95 3.06
CA VAL A 586 -12.34 -19.99 1.83
C VAL A 586 -13.11 -19.28 0.73
N MET A 587 -12.46 -18.27 0.12
CA MET A 587 -13.04 -17.51 -0.97
C MET A 587 -12.74 -18.17 -2.32
N GLN A 588 -13.74 -18.30 -3.17
CA GLN A 588 -13.55 -18.79 -4.54
C GLN A 588 -12.68 -17.84 -5.35
N GLY A 589 -11.59 -18.37 -5.95
CA GLY A 589 -10.76 -17.69 -6.93
C GLY A 589 -11.32 -17.83 -8.35
N TYR A 590 -11.05 -16.83 -9.22
CA TYR A 590 -11.45 -16.80 -10.62
C TYR A 590 -10.26 -16.68 -11.58
N SER A 591 -9.06 -16.93 -11.07
CA SER A 591 -7.84 -17.02 -11.87
C SER A 591 -6.78 -17.81 -11.10
N TRP A 592 -5.68 -18.10 -11.75
CA TRP A 592 -4.58 -18.86 -11.20
C TRP A 592 -3.49 -17.94 -10.64
N TRP A 593 -2.79 -18.44 -9.63
CA TRP A 593 -1.60 -17.82 -9.07
C TRP A 593 -0.48 -18.85 -9.01
N ASP A 594 0.73 -18.43 -9.42
CA ASP A 594 1.91 -19.29 -9.48
C ASP A 594 2.49 -19.52 -8.07
N VAL A 595 2.02 -20.58 -7.43
CA VAL A 595 2.54 -21.07 -6.15
C VAL A 595 2.91 -22.53 -6.31
N PRO A 596 4.19 -22.84 -6.54
CA PRO A 596 4.61 -24.19 -6.91
C PRO A 596 4.55 -25.15 -5.71
N PRO A 597 3.80 -26.28 -5.79
CA PRO A 597 3.92 -27.40 -4.88
C PRO A 597 5.29 -28.07 -5.04
N ALA A 598 5.73 -28.79 -4.01
CA ALA A 598 7.00 -29.51 -4.05
C ALA A 598 7.05 -30.45 -5.29
N ALA A 599 8.18 -30.42 -5.99
CA ALA A 599 8.40 -31.25 -7.18
C ALA A 599 8.42 -32.75 -6.86
N ILE A 600 8.92 -33.08 -5.65
CA ILE A 600 8.97 -34.44 -5.12
C ILE A 600 8.35 -34.41 -3.71
N SER A 601 7.42 -35.34 -3.44
CA SER A 601 6.78 -35.47 -2.13
C SER A 601 6.31 -36.89 -1.89
N GLY A 602 6.47 -37.38 -0.67
CA GLY A 602 5.85 -38.61 -0.19
C GLY A 602 4.32 -38.50 0.00
N VAL A 603 3.78 -37.27 0.03
CA VAL A 603 2.36 -36.99 0.27
C VAL A 603 1.58 -37.06 -1.05
N PRO A 604 0.60 -37.99 -1.19
CA PRO A 604 -0.13 -38.18 -2.45
C PRO A 604 -0.86 -36.91 -2.94
N THR A 605 -1.47 -36.15 -2.02
CA THR A 605 -2.20 -34.91 -2.36
C THR A 605 -1.28 -33.82 -2.90
N VAL A 606 -0.03 -33.73 -2.41
CA VAL A 606 0.96 -32.79 -2.96
C VAL A 606 1.39 -33.19 -4.36
N ARG A 607 1.54 -34.50 -4.65
CA ARG A 607 1.83 -34.98 -6.02
C ARG A 607 0.70 -34.67 -7.00
N LEU A 608 -0.56 -34.82 -6.57
CA LEU A 608 -1.73 -34.42 -7.39
C LEU A 608 -1.76 -32.93 -7.64
N ALA A 609 -1.51 -32.10 -6.60
CA ALA A 609 -1.41 -30.65 -6.73
C ALA A 609 -0.27 -30.25 -7.68
N ARG A 610 0.89 -30.93 -7.64
CA ARG A 610 1.99 -30.70 -8.59
C ARG A 610 1.58 -30.97 -10.02
N ALA A 611 0.90 -32.05 -10.29
CA ALA A 611 0.42 -32.38 -11.64
C ALA A 611 -0.61 -31.34 -12.15
N ALA A 612 -1.49 -30.83 -11.28
CA ALA A 612 -2.42 -29.75 -11.60
C ALA A 612 -1.68 -28.43 -11.87
N TYR A 613 -0.68 -28.10 -11.06
CA TYR A 613 0.18 -26.93 -11.23
C TYR A 613 0.89 -26.93 -12.59
N GLU A 614 1.51 -28.04 -12.98
CA GLU A 614 2.21 -28.14 -14.28
C GLU A 614 1.25 -27.94 -15.47
N ARG A 615 0.02 -28.41 -15.37
CA ARG A 615 -1.01 -28.13 -16.39
C ARG A 615 -1.39 -26.66 -16.44
N ALA A 616 -1.56 -26.01 -15.29
CA ALA A 616 -1.91 -24.60 -15.21
C ALA A 616 -0.77 -23.70 -15.70
N ARG A 617 0.48 -24.01 -15.34
CA ARG A 617 1.69 -23.30 -15.78
C ARG A 617 1.83 -23.22 -17.31
N ARG A 618 1.40 -24.25 -18.04
CA ARG A 618 1.42 -24.24 -19.52
C ARG A 618 0.52 -23.16 -20.14
N ARG A 619 -0.38 -22.55 -19.36
CA ARG A 619 -1.24 -21.46 -19.80
C ARG A 619 -0.60 -20.08 -19.68
N GLN A 620 0.61 -19.99 -19.14
CA GLN A 620 1.33 -18.72 -19.06
C GLN A 620 1.66 -18.20 -20.47
N CYS A 621 1.28 -16.95 -20.74
CA CYS A 621 1.53 -16.25 -21.98
C CYS A 621 2.57 -15.16 -21.74
N PHE A 622 3.62 -15.17 -22.57
CA PHE A 622 4.68 -14.17 -22.53
C PHE A 622 4.43 -13.16 -23.65
N HIS A 623 4.39 -11.88 -23.30
CA HIS A 623 4.16 -10.78 -24.23
C HIS A 623 5.46 -9.95 -24.30
N TYR A 624 5.97 -9.74 -25.52
CA TYR A 624 7.23 -9.06 -25.80
C TYR A 624 7.01 -7.84 -26.72
#